data_2aeedac41ea490a6ead3f7dc82b80891
#
_entry.id   2aeedac41ea490a6ead3f7dc82b80891
#
_cell.length_a   1.000
_cell.length_b   1.000
_cell.length_c   1.000
_cell.angle_alpha   90.00
_cell.angle_beta   90.00
_cell.angle_gamma   90.00
#
_symmetry.space_group_name_H-M   'P 1'
#
loop_
_entity.id
_entity.type
_entity.pdbx_description
1 polymer ?
#
loop_
_entity_poly.entity_id
_entity_poly.type
_entity_poly.pdbx_seq_one_letter_code
_entity_poly.pdbx_strand_id
1 'polypeptide(L)' 'MRDKLEKIIKAYEELEKKLSDPAVASDIKEFTRLNKEYAHQSDLIAAS' A
#
# COMPACT_ATOMS: atom_id res chain seq x y z
N MET A 1 -16.14 14.06 2.23
CA MET A 1 -15.46 13.96 0.98
C MET A 1 -13.97 13.77 1.09
N ARG A 2 -13.36 14.41 2.07
CA ARG A 2 -11.94 14.14 2.35
C ARG A 2 -11.72 12.76 2.94
N ASP A 3 -12.80 12.19 3.50
CA ASP A 3 -12.70 10.91 4.19
C ASP A 3 -12.20 9.78 3.29
N LYS A 4 -12.65 9.76 2.04
CA LYS A 4 -12.21 8.73 1.11
C LYS A 4 -10.72 8.84 0.82
N LEU A 5 -10.27 10.07 0.57
CA LEU A 5 -8.86 10.30 0.27
C LEU A 5 -7.99 9.96 1.47
N GLU A 6 -8.44 10.33 2.66
CA GLU A 6 -7.71 10.01 3.88
C GLU A 6 -7.58 8.52 4.10
N LYS A 7 -8.64 7.77 3.82
CA LYS A 7 -8.61 6.32 3.94
C LYS A 7 -7.62 5.70 2.96
N ILE A 8 -7.60 6.21 1.74
CA ILE A 8 -6.67 5.72 0.72
C ILE A 8 -5.23 6.00 1.15
N ILE A 9 -4.97 7.20 1.65
CA ILE A 9 -3.64 7.59 2.11
C ILE A 9 -3.21 6.72 3.28
N LYS A 10 -4.10 6.46 4.22
CA LYS A 10 -3.80 5.60 5.36
C LYS A 10 -3.47 4.18 4.93
N ALA A 11 -4.25 3.64 4.00
CA ALA A 11 -3.99 2.31 3.48
C ALA A 11 -2.64 2.26 2.77
N TYR A 12 -2.33 3.31 2.03
CA TYR A 12 -1.05 3.43 1.34
C TYR A 12 0.11 3.43 2.33
N GLU A 13 -0.01 4.21 3.39
CA GLU A 13 1.02 4.28 4.43
C GLU A 13 1.21 2.95 5.13
N GLU A 14 0.12 2.24 5.40
CA GLU A 14 0.20 0.94 6.02
C GLU A 14 0.87 -0.08 5.14
N LEU A 15 0.57 -0.04 3.85
CA LEU A 15 1.22 -0.92 2.88
C LEU A 15 2.72 -0.62 2.82
N GLU A 16 3.07 0.65 2.86
CA GLU A 16 4.46 1.05 2.87
C GLU A 16 5.19 0.50 4.09
N LYS A 17 4.55 0.56 5.25
CA LYS A 17 5.11 0.00 6.47
C LYS A 17 5.30 -1.51 6.36
N LYS A 18 4.30 -2.19 5.82
CA LYS A 18 4.37 -3.64 5.66
C LYS A 18 5.47 -4.04 4.69
N LEU A 19 5.63 -3.28 3.61
CA LEU A 19 6.69 -3.55 2.65
C LEU A 19 8.07 -3.35 3.24
N SER A 20 8.18 -2.53 4.27
CA SER A 20 9.45 -2.31 4.98
C SER A 20 9.68 -3.33 6.07
N ASP A 21 8.70 -4.16 6.38
CA ASP A 21 8.81 -5.17 7.42
C ASP A 21 9.67 -6.34 6.93
N PRO A 22 10.74 -6.70 7.66
CA PRO A 22 11.60 -7.82 7.25
C PRO A 22 10.85 -9.14 7.13
N ALA A 23 9.87 -9.36 7.98
CA ALA A 23 9.07 -10.58 7.95
C ALA A 23 8.28 -10.68 6.65
N VAL A 24 7.72 -9.55 6.20
CA VAL A 24 6.99 -9.51 4.94
C VAL A 24 7.95 -9.63 3.76
N ALA A 25 9.10 -8.97 3.85
CA ALA A 25 10.09 -9.01 2.79
C ALA A 25 10.63 -10.42 2.57
N SER A 26 10.62 -11.25 3.63
CA SER A 26 11.07 -12.64 3.53
C SER A 26 10.02 -13.52 2.85
N ASP A 27 8.77 -13.11 2.84
CA ASP A 27 7.70 -13.86 2.21
C ASP A 27 7.45 -13.30 0.81
N ILE A 28 7.96 -13.98 -0.19
CA ILE A 28 7.90 -13.51 -1.58
C ILE A 28 6.46 -13.35 -2.06
N LYS A 29 5.59 -14.29 -1.70
CA LYS A 29 4.19 -14.23 -2.11
C LYS A 29 3.49 -13.03 -1.51
N GLU A 30 3.66 -12.85 -0.21
CA GLU A 30 3.04 -11.73 0.50
C GLU A 30 3.61 -10.42 0.00
N PHE A 31 4.91 -10.35 -0.16
CA PHE A 31 5.57 -9.14 -0.66
C PHE A 31 5.06 -8.77 -2.05
N THR A 32 4.94 -9.75 -2.94
CA THR A 32 4.47 -9.50 -4.30
C THR A 32 3.03 -8.98 -4.29
N ARG A 33 2.18 -9.58 -3.46
CA ARG A 33 0.80 -9.16 -3.36
C ARG A 33 0.68 -7.74 -2.83
N LEU A 34 1.42 -7.44 -1.76
CA LEU A 34 1.41 -6.12 -1.16
C LEU A 34 1.98 -5.07 -2.10
N ASN A 35 2.99 -5.44 -2.87
CA ASN A 35 3.58 -4.54 -3.84
C ASN A 35 2.59 -4.16 -4.93
N LYS A 36 1.78 -5.11 -5.38
CA LYS A 36 0.73 -4.83 -6.35
C LYS A 36 -0.33 -3.90 -5.78
N GLU A 37 -0.73 -4.14 -4.55
CA GLU A 37 -1.70 -3.27 -3.90
C GLU A 37 -1.14 -1.86 -3.69
N TYR A 38 0.12 -1.79 -3.33
CA TYR A 38 0.80 -0.51 -3.16
C TYR A 38 0.77 0.30 -4.45
N ALA A 39 1.11 -0.33 -5.56
CA ALA A 39 1.10 0.32 -6.86
C ALA A 39 -0.32 0.77 -7.24
N HIS A 40 -1.31 -0.05 -6.95
CA HIS A 40 -2.70 0.27 -7.23
C HIS A 40 -3.15 1.49 -6.41
N GLN A 41 -2.82 1.52 -5.13
CA GLN A 41 -3.16 2.65 -4.28
C GLN A 41 -2.45 3.93 -4.74
N SER A 42 -1.22 3.80 -5.17
CA SER A 42 -0.46 4.92 -5.71
C SER A 42 -1.15 5.50 -6.94
N ASP A 43 -1.65 4.64 -7.82
CA ASP A 43 -2.40 5.07 -9.00
C ASP A 43 -3.67 5.83 -8.62
N LEU A 44 -4.38 5.33 -7.62
CA LEU A 44 -5.60 5.99 -7.14
C LEU A 44 -5.30 7.37 -6.60
N ILE A 45 -4.22 7.50 -5.84
CA ILE A 45 -3.83 8.78 -5.27
C ILE A 45 -3.41 9.74 -6.38
N ALA A 46 -2.68 9.26 -7.35
CA ALA A 46 -2.21 10.09 -8.47
C ALA A 46 -3.37 10.54 -9.35
N ALA A 47 -4.40 9.71 -9.49
CA ALA A 47 -5.57 10.03 -10.30
C ALA A 47 -6.49 11.03 -9.61
N SER A 48 -6.37 11.17 -8.31
CA SER A 48 -7.15 12.15 -7.57
C SER A 48 -6.53 13.52 -7.72
#